data_9dd99105aee483943cf70cd5eb64fa5c
#
_entry.id   9dd99105aee483943cf70cd5eb64fa5c
#
_cell.length_a   1.000
_cell.length_b   1.000
_cell.length_c   1.000
_cell.angle_alpha   90.00
_cell.angle_beta   90.00
_cell.angle_gamma   90.00
#
_symmetry.space_group_name_H-M   'P 1'
#
loop_
_entity.id
_entity.type
_entity.pdbx_description
1 polymer ?
#
loop_
_entity_poly.entity_id
_entity_poly.type
_entity_poly.pdbx_seq_one_letter_code
_entity_poly.pdbx_strand_id
1 'polypeptide(L)'
;VEKKRTQLFSLAWPVILLGWVALVLALAGGPARAADKYPPSQGTAVNDFAHVIDPANAAKMEGLSREILEKTGAAVVVVTVPELGPGEEITQYVNGLYQAWGIGKKGEDKGVLIFLAVKERKIRIETGYGVEGVLTDGIVGEILDRFVIPHLKAGDTGKGLANAVFACGVYLANAAGVTLSESYPPYRPKSQPKNTGFNLAGLILFLIAAAVLLGTRQGRQILPWILLLLVSGSGRGGGGGGFGGGFGGFGGGMSGGGGAGRDF
;
A
#
# COMPACT_ATOMS: atom_id res chain seq x y z
N VAL A 1 49.71 -23.53 -57.98
CA VAL A 1 49.17 -22.35 -57.26
C VAL A 1 47.66 -22.51 -56.99
N GLU A 2 46.95 -23.30 -57.79
CA GLU A 2 45.49 -23.44 -57.74
C GLU A 2 45.00 -24.36 -56.59
N LYS A 3 45.77 -25.33 -56.16
CA LYS A 3 45.37 -26.33 -55.16
C LYS A 3 45.37 -25.78 -53.70
N LYS A 4 46.00 -24.62 -53.45
CA LYS A 4 45.96 -23.96 -52.10
C LYS A 4 44.75 -23.06 -51.88
N ARG A 5 44.09 -22.61 -52.94
CA ARG A 5 42.90 -21.73 -52.89
C ARG A 5 41.65 -22.47 -52.48
N THR A 6 41.52 -23.71 -52.90
CA THR A 6 40.33 -24.56 -52.59
C THR A 6 40.30 -25.06 -51.16
N GLN A 7 41.43 -25.22 -50.51
CA GLN A 7 41.49 -25.66 -49.09
C GLN A 7 41.10 -24.57 -48.09
N LEU A 8 41.35 -23.29 -48.40
CA LEU A 8 40.98 -22.17 -47.54
C LEU A 8 39.46 -21.91 -47.55
N PHE A 9 38.77 -22.20 -48.63
CA PHE A 9 37.31 -22.07 -48.73
C PHE A 9 36.54 -23.16 -47.99
N SER A 10 37.09 -24.38 -47.86
CA SER A 10 36.43 -25.48 -47.14
C SER A 10 36.45 -25.36 -45.63
N LEU A 11 37.40 -24.62 -45.08
CA LEU A 11 37.48 -24.37 -43.63
C LEU A 11 36.69 -23.14 -43.15
N ALA A 12 36.37 -22.22 -44.05
CA ALA A 12 35.62 -21.00 -43.69
C ALA A 12 34.11 -21.23 -43.47
N TRP A 13 33.51 -22.20 -44.20
CA TRP A 13 32.07 -22.45 -44.13
C TRP A 13 31.58 -22.97 -42.78
N PRO A 14 32.25 -23.95 -42.11
CA PRO A 14 31.80 -24.41 -40.79
C PRO A 14 31.94 -23.34 -39.72
N VAL A 15 32.93 -22.43 -39.81
CA VAL A 15 33.07 -21.33 -38.89
C VAL A 15 31.97 -20.28 -39.04
N ILE A 16 31.59 -19.97 -40.28
CA ILE A 16 30.47 -19.07 -40.61
C ILE A 16 29.15 -19.68 -40.13
N LEU A 17 28.94 -20.98 -40.35
CA LEU A 17 27.75 -21.70 -39.89
C LEU A 17 27.64 -21.75 -38.37
N LEU A 18 28.74 -21.99 -37.65
CA LEU A 18 28.82 -21.91 -36.20
C LEU A 18 28.52 -20.49 -35.66
N GLY A 19 29.03 -19.47 -36.34
CA GLY A 19 28.73 -18.06 -36.02
C GLY A 19 27.23 -17.73 -36.19
N TRP A 20 26.60 -18.22 -37.27
CA TRP A 20 25.16 -18.05 -37.49
C TRP A 20 24.31 -18.82 -36.46
N VAL A 21 24.70 -20.03 -36.10
CA VAL A 21 24.01 -20.83 -35.07
C VAL A 21 24.13 -20.15 -33.69
N ALA A 22 25.31 -19.66 -33.35
CA ALA A 22 25.51 -18.91 -32.10
C ALA A 22 24.71 -17.59 -32.07
N LEU A 23 24.62 -16.89 -33.21
CA LEU A 23 23.82 -15.68 -33.34
C LEU A 23 22.30 -15.96 -33.19
N VAL A 24 21.83 -17.06 -33.84
CA VAL A 24 20.42 -17.49 -33.72
C VAL A 24 20.09 -17.94 -32.31
N LEU A 25 20.98 -18.65 -31.62
CA LEU A 25 20.84 -19.03 -30.21
C LEU A 25 20.86 -17.80 -29.26
N ALA A 26 21.68 -16.80 -29.54
CA ALA A 26 21.72 -15.56 -28.78
C ALA A 26 20.46 -14.70 -29.01
N LEU A 27 19.86 -14.75 -30.19
CA LEU A 27 18.61 -14.06 -30.53
C LEU A 27 17.36 -14.82 -30.03
N ALA A 28 17.45 -16.16 -29.89
CA ALA A 28 16.38 -17.01 -29.35
C ALA A 28 16.30 -16.94 -27.81
N GLY A 29 17.37 -16.54 -27.12
CA GLY A 29 17.37 -16.17 -25.71
C GLY A 29 16.77 -14.80 -25.53
N GLY A 30 15.46 -14.67 -25.74
CA GLY A 30 14.74 -13.47 -25.30
C GLY A 30 15.02 -13.25 -23.80
N PRO A 31 15.03 -11.98 -23.30
CA PRO A 31 15.23 -11.73 -21.88
C PRO A 31 14.23 -12.59 -21.14
N ALA A 32 14.72 -13.50 -20.29
CA ALA A 32 13.90 -14.21 -19.33
C ALA A 32 13.20 -13.10 -18.53
N ARG A 33 11.92 -12.87 -18.84
CA ARG A 33 11.11 -11.93 -18.10
C ARG A 33 11.12 -12.46 -16.68
N ALA A 34 11.82 -11.78 -15.80
CA ALA A 34 11.70 -12.04 -14.38
C ALA A 34 10.19 -12.00 -14.11
N ALA A 35 9.63 -13.11 -13.63
CA ALA A 35 8.21 -13.15 -13.26
C ALA A 35 7.99 -11.95 -12.34
N ASP A 36 7.07 -11.06 -12.73
CA ASP A 36 6.78 -9.88 -11.93
C ASP A 36 6.46 -10.37 -10.52
N LYS A 37 7.19 -9.88 -9.53
CA LYS A 37 7.07 -10.30 -8.12
C LYS A 37 5.62 -10.22 -7.63
N TYR A 38 4.86 -9.30 -8.16
CA TYR A 38 3.46 -9.05 -7.80
C TYR A 38 2.54 -9.36 -8.97
N PRO A 39 1.32 -9.85 -8.70
CA PRO A 39 0.34 -10.02 -9.77
C PRO A 39 0.01 -8.66 -10.41
N PRO A 40 -0.33 -8.61 -11.70
CA PRO A 40 -0.76 -7.38 -12.35
C PRO A 40 -2.12 -6.92 -11.80
N SER A 41 -2.27 -5.61 -11.58
CA SER A 41 -3.58 -5.04 -11.19
C SER A 41 -4.60 -5.27 -12.30
N GLN A 42 -5.82 -5.69 -11.92
CA GLN A 42 -6.93 -5.87 -12.85
C GLN A 42 -7.63 -4.55 -13.20
N GLY A 43 -7.22 -3.43 -12.62
CA GLY A 43 -7.85 -2.13 -12.83
C GLY A 43 -9.19 -1.96 -12.09
N THR A 44 -9.47 -2.84 -11.14
CA THR A 44 -10.67 -2.86 -10.29
C THR A 44 -10.27 -2.64 -8.83
N ALA A 45 -11.23 -2.31 -7.97
CA ALA A 45 -10.98 -2.22 -6.54
C ALA A 45 -10.79 -3.60 -5.90
N VAL A 46 -11.42 -4.64 -6.45
CA VAL A 46 -11.35 -6.02 -5.96
C VAL A 46 -10.55 -6.87 -6.93
N ASN A 47 -9.44 -7.43 -6.45
CA ASN A 47 -8.51 -8.27 -7.21
C ASN A 47 -8.40 -9.63 -6.50
N ASP A 48 -9.28 -10.56 -6.85
CA ASP A 48 -9.40 -11.87 -6.20
C ASP A 48 -8.62 -12.95 -6.95
N PHE A 49 -7.30 -13.02 -6.74
CA PHE A 49 -6.44 -14.04 -7.35
C PHE A 49 -6.55 -15.40 -6.67
N ALA A 50 -7.09 -15.46 -5.45
CA ALA A 50 -7.31 -16.70 -4.73
C ALA A 50 -8.69 -17.33 -5.01
N HIS A 51 -9.58 -16.62 -5.71
CA HIS A 51 -10.95 -17.06 -6.00
C HIS A 51 -11.75 -17.44 -4.75
N VAL A 52 -11.63 -16.64 -3.67
CA VAL A 52 -12.28 -16.87 -2.37
C VAL A 52 -13.40 -15.87 -2.08
N ILE A 53 -13.69 -14.97 -3.02
CA ILE A 53 -14.73 -13.96 -2.88
C ILE A 53 -15.91 -14.33 -3.80
N ASP A 54 -17.09 -14.47 -3.24
CA ASP A 54 -18.29 -14.69 -4.05
C ASP A 54 -18.66 -13.42 -4.85
N PRO A 55 -19.35 -13.58 -6.01
CA PRO A 55 -19.66 -12.46 -6.89
C PRO A 55 -20.49 -11.34 -6.24
N ALA A 56 -21.36 -11.67 -5.29
CA ALA A 56 -22.22 -10.69 -4.62
C ALA A 56 -21.39 -9.77 -3.71
N ASN A 57 -20.49 -10.35 -2.91
CA ASN A 57 -19.58 -9.58 -2.08
C ASN A 57 -18.54 -8.82 -2.91
N ALA A 58 -18.06 -9.40 -4.02
CA ALA A 58 -17.15 -8.70 -4.94
C ALA A 58 -17.80 -7.44 -5.53
N ALA A 59 -19.01 -7.57 -6.07
CA ALA A 59 -19.77 -6.43 -6.63
C ALA A 59 -20.07 -5.35 -5.58
N LYS A 60 -20.38 -5.78 -4.36
CA LYS A 60 -20.63 -4.89 -3.22
C LYS A 60 -19.38 -4.09 -2.84
N MET A 61 -18.25 -4.75 -2.68
CA MET A 61 -16.97 -4.10 -2.37
C MET A 61 -16.55 -3.14 -3.48
N GLU A 62 -16.74 -3.53 -4.75
CA GLU A 62 -16.41 -2.69 -5.90
C GLU A 62 -17.24 -1.39 -5.90
N GLY A 63 -18.56 -1.49 -5.68
CA GLY A 63 -19.48 -0.35 -5.58
C GLY A 63 -19.10 0.59 -4.43
N LEU A 64 -18.84 0.01 -3.26
CA LEU A 64 -18.49 0.78 -2.06
C LEU A 64 -17.11 1.45 -2.19
N SER A 65 -16.11 0.74 -2.71
CA SER A 65 -14.78 1.32 -2.93
C SER A 65 -14.82 2.49 -3.92
N ARG A 66 -15.66 2.39 -4.95
CA ARG A 66 -15.89 3.48 -5.89
C ARG A 66 -16.54 4.68 -5.22
N GLU A 67 -17.60 4.46 -4.42
CA GLU A 67 -18.25 5.53 -3.66
C GLU A 67 -17.30 6.22 -2.68
N ILE A 68 -16.45 5.45 -1.98
CA ILE A 68 -15.43 5.99 -1.09
C ILE A 68 -14.45 6.87 -1.88
N LEU A 69 -13.96 6.39 -3.03
CA LEU A 69 -13.04 7.14 -3.87
C LEU A 69 -13.68 8.47 -4.35
N GLU A 70 -14.91 8.42 -4.84
CA GLU A 70 -15.62 9.60 -5.34
C GLU A 70 -15.89 10.64 -4.25
N LYS A 71 -16.28 10.19 -3.05
CA LYS A 71 -16.68 11.10 -1.96
C LYS A 71 -15.53 11.60 -1.10
N THR A 72 -14.43 10.83 -0.98
CA THR A 72 -13.34 11.13 -0.05
C THR A 72 -11.98 11.33 -0.74
N GLY A 73 -11.86 10.93 -1.99
CA GLY A 73 -10.60 10.88 -2.72
C GLY A 73 -9.67 9.74 -2.27
N ALA A 74 -10.11 8.86 -1.34
CA ALA A 74 -9.33 7.75 -0.85
C ALA A 74 -9.62 6.47 -1.64
N ALA A 75 -8.57 5.80 -2.14
CA ALA A 75 -8.69 4.53 -2.84
C ALA A 75 -8.63 3.36 -1.85
N VAL A 76 -9.66 2.52 -1.82
CA VAL A 76 -9.66 1.27 -1.03
C VAL A 76 -9.63 0.10 -1.99
N VAL A 77 -8.55 -0.70 -1.92
CA VAL A 77 -8.30 -1.84 -2.81
C VAL A 77 -8.23 -3.12 -2.00
N VAL A 78 -8.85 -4.17 -2.52
CA VAL A 78 -8.83 -5.52 -1.94
C VAL A 78 -8.03 -6.43 -2.84
N VAL A 79 -7.09 -7.18 -2.27
CA VAL A 79 -6.29 -8.18 -2.97
C VAL A 79 -6.29 -9.48 -2.18
N THR A 80 -6.59 -10.58 -2.84
CA THR A 80 -6.40 -11.92 -2.28
C THR A 80 -5.39 -12.70 -3.11
N VAL A 81 -4.53 -13.46 -2.46
CA VAL A 81 -3.60 -14.37 -3.14
C VAL A 81 -3.72 -15.77 -2.54
N PRO A 82 -3.52 -16.84 -3.34
CA PRO A 82 -3.55 -18.21 -2.84
C PRO A 82 -2.49 -18.45 -1.76
N GLU A 83 -1.28 -17.97 -2.01
CA GLU A 83 -0.13 -18.10 -1.12
C GLU A 83 0.90 -16.98 -1.39
N LEU A 84 1.76 -16.73 -0.41
CA LEU A 84 2.95 -15.89 -0.55
C LEU A 84 4.10 -16.73 -1.14
N GLY A 85 5.10 -16.05 -1.73
CA GLY A 85 6.32 -16.71 -2.15
C GLY A 85 7.09 -17.36 -0.98
N PRO A 86 7.93 -18.37 -1.24
CA PRO A 86 8.70 -19.07 -0.19
C PRO A 86 9.55 -18.07 0.61
N GLY A 87 9.36 -18.02 1.93
CA GLY A 87 10.11 -17.14 2.84
C GLY A 87 9.71 -15.65 2.78
N GLU A 88 8.63 -15.30 2.08
CA GLU A 88 8.14 -13.93 2.05
C GLU A 88 7.36 -13.56 3.32
N GLU A 89 7.68 -12.41 3.86
CA GLU A 89 7.00 -11.81 5.00
C GLU A 89 5.86 -10.92 4.50
N ILE A 90 4.65 -11.13 5.06
CA ILE A 90 3.43 -10.45 4.59
C ILE A 90 3.57 -8.92 4.60
N THR A 91 4.22 -8.34 5.62
CA THR A 91 4.37 -6.88 5.73
C THR A 91 5.20 -6.32 4.57
N GLN A 92 6.32 -6.99 4.25
CA GLN A 92 7.19 -6.57 3.14
C GLN A 92 6.52 -6.77 1.79
N TYR A 93 5.80 -7.89 1.63
CA TYR A 93 5.06 -8.18 0.40
C TYR A 93 3.98 -7.12 0.14
N VAL A 94 3.15 -6.83 1.15
CA VAL A 94 2.02 -5.89 1.03
C VAL A 94 2.49 -4.46 0.79
N ASN A 95 3.53 -4.02 1.50
CA ASN A 95 4.12 -2.70 1.27
C ASN A 95 4.69 -2.58 -0.14
N GLY A 96 5.42 -3.59 -0.61
CA GLY A 96 5.95 -3.61 -1.97
C GLY A 96 4.86 -3.68 -3.04
N LEU A 97 3.79 -4.45 -2.83
CA LEU A 97 2.63 -4.50 -3.72
C LEU A 97 1.91 -3.14 -3.77
N TYR A 98 1.71 -2.51 -2.62
CA TYR A 98 1.13 -1.18 -2.50
C TYR A 98 1.88 -0.15 -3.35
N GLN A 99 3.22 -0.15 -3.24
CA GLN A 99 4.08 0.73 -4.02
C GLN A 99 4.09 0.39 -5.51
N ALA A 100 4.18 -0.91 -5.85
CA ALA A 100 4.20 -1.37 -7.24
C ALA A 100 2.91 -1.02 -7.99
N TRP A 101 1.76 -1.09 -7.32
CA TRP A 101 0.48 -0.70 -7.89
C TRP A 101 0.20 0.80 -7.76
N GLY A 102 0.99 1.52 -6.96
CA GLY A 102 0.82 2.95 -6.74
C GLY A 102 -0.54 3.31 -6.15
N ILE A 103 -1.01 2.52 -5.16
CA ILE A 103 -2.35 2.68 -4.57
C ILE A 103 -2.45 4.05 -3.89
N GLY A 104 -3.47 4.82 -4.27
CA GLY A 104 -3.63 6.21 -3.87
C GLY A 104 -3.01 7.17 -4.88
N LYS A 105 -3.51 8.41 -4.90
CA LYS A 105 -3.04 9.44 -5.82
C LYS A 105 -1.68 9.97 -5.35
N LYS A 106 -0.73 10.09 -6.28
CA LYS A 106 0.60 10.62 -6.00
C LYS A 106 0.55 11.99 -5.34
N GLY A 107 1.20 12.13 -4.18
CA GLY A 107 1.27 13.37 -3.40
C GLY A 107 0.08 13.61 -2.48
N GLU A 108 -1.02 12.83 -2.61
CA GLU A 108 -2.09 12.79 -1.61
C GLU A 108 -1.96 11.55 -0.73
N ASP A 109 -1.40 10.46 -1.25
CA ASP A 109 -1.10 9.18 -0.60
C ASP A 109 -2.30 8.59 0.17
N LYS A 110 -3.51 8.87 -0.35
CA LYS A 110 -4.79 8.43 0.23
C LYS A 110 -5.17 7.06 -0.29
N GLY A 111 -4.41 6.04 0.08
CA GLY A 111 -4.66 4.66 -0.30
C GLY A 111 -4.84 3.75 0.90
N VAL A 112 -5.64 2.71 0.74
CA VAL A 112 -5.80 1.60 1.68
C VAL A 112 -5.76 0.30 0.89
N LEU A 113 -4.89 -0.63 1.26
CA LEU A 113 -4.79 -1.95 0.68
C LEU A 113 -5.19 -2.99 1.72
N ILE A 114 -6.28 -3.72 1.46
CA ILE A 114 -6.72 -4.86 2.25
C ILE A 114 -6.22 -6.11 1.55
N PHE A 115 -5.27 -6.80 2.16
CA PHE A 115 -4.57 -7.94 1.56
C PHE A 115 -4.79 -9.21 2.35
N LEU A 116 -5.14 -10.31 1.67
CA LEU A 116 -5.35 -11.62 2.25
C LEU A 116 -4.47 -12.67 1.57
N ALA A 117 -3.62 -13.36 2.33
CA ALA A 117 -2.90 -14.56 1.93
C ALA A 117 -3.63 -15.78 2.52
N VAL A 118 -4.23 -16.58 1.63
CA VAL A 118 -5.18 -17.64 2.06
C VAL A 118 -4.48 -18.80 2.76
N LYS A 119 -3.40 -19.32 2.16
CA LYS A 119 -2.64 -20.47 2.70
C LYS A 119 -1.99 -20.14 4.03
N GLU A 120 -1.40 -18.97 4.16
CA GLU A 120 -0.78 -18.49 5.39
C GLU A 120 -1.80 -18.10 6.46
N ARG A 121 -3.08 -17.99 6.09
CA ARG A 121 -4.17 -17.50 6.96
C ARG A 121 -3.83 -16.15 7.56
N LYS A 122 -3.30 -15.25 6.75
CA LYS A 122 -2.87 -13.91 7.17
C LYS A 122 -3.62 -12.84 6.41
N ILE A 123 -4.09 -11.85 7.15
CA ILE A 123 -4.67 -10.63 6.60
C ILE A 123 -3.90 -9.41 7.06
N ARG A 124 -3.74 -8.43 6.17
CA ARG A 124 -3.13 -7.14 6.50
C ARG A 124 -3.90 -6.00 5.83
N ILE A 125 -4.08 -4.92 6.54
CA ILE A 125 -4.53 -3.65 5.98
C ILE A 125 -3.35 -2.69 6.05
N GLU A 126 -2.91 -2.23 4.89
CA GLU A 126 -1.85 -1.24 4.71
C GLU A 126 -2.46 0.11 4.41
N THR A 127 -1.98 1.16 5.06
CA THR A 127 -2.47 2.52 4.91
C THR A 127 -1.40 3.43 4.33
N GLY A 128 -1.78 4.27 3.37
CA GLY A 128 -0.90 5.32 2.86
C GLY A 128 -0.83 6.52 3.81
N TYR A 129 0.23 7.29 3.70
CA TYR A 129 0.49 8.45 4.58
C TYR A 129 -0.68 9.44 4.67
N GLY A 130 -1.43 9.62 3.57
CA GLY A 130 -2.56 10.56 3.53
C GLY A 130 -3.78 10.12 4.33
N VAL A 131 -3.84 8.86 4.81
CA VAL A 131 -4.95 8.31 5.59
C VAL A 131 -4.54 7.80 6.97
N GLU A 132 -3.25 7.73 7.30
CA GLU A 132 -2.75 7.25 8.60
C GLU A 132 -3.31 8.04 9.80
N GLY A 133 -3.55 9.34 9.63
CA GLY A 133 -4.18 10.17 10.67
C GLY A 133 -5.64 9.80 10.97
N VAL A 134 -6.30 9.10 10.05
CA VAL A 134 -7.70 8.65 10.15
C VAL A 134 -7.78 7.16 10.45
N LEU A 135 -7.02 6.36 9.72
CA LEU A 135 -6.91 4.91 9.86
C LEU A 135 -5.56 4.57 10.51
N THR A 136 -5.45 4.89 11.80
CA THR A 136 -4.25 4.55 12.58
C THR A 136 -4.13 3.04 12.77
N ASP A 137 -2.93 2.54 13.06
CA ASP A 137 -2.68 1.10 13.30
C ASP A 137 -3.63 0.50 14.34
N GLY A 138 -3.96 1.28 15.39
CA GLY A 138 -4.90 0.86 16.43
C GLY A 138 -6.32 0.69 15.91
N ILE A 139 -6.79 1.62 15.06
CA ILE A 139 -8.13 1.54 14.42
C ILE A 139 -8.17 0.37 13.44
N VAL A 140 -7.14 0.23 12.62
CA VAL A 140 -7.02 -0.88 11.66
C VAL A 140 -7.01 -2.22 12.40
N GLY A 141 -6.27 -2.33 13.49
CA GLY A 141 -6.27 -3.50 14.37
C GLY A 141 -7.67 -3.80 14.92
N GLU A 142 -8.41 -2.80 15.41
CA GLU A 142 -9.78 -2.97 15.90
C GLU A 142 -10.74 -3.41 14.77
N ILE A 143 -10.60 -2.85 13.57
CA ILE A 143 -11.37 -3.28 12.39
C ILE A 143 -11.15 -4.76 12.11
N LEU A 144 -9.89 -5.19 12.05
CA LEU A 144 -9.55 -6.59 11.83
C LEU A 144 -10.14 -7.49 12.91
N ASP A 145 -9.91 -7.19 14.17
CA ASP A 145 -10.30 -8.06 15.29
C ASP A 145 -11.82 -8.20 15.43
N ARG A 146 -12.57 -7.13 15.18
CA ARG A 146 -14.03 -7.11 15.44
C ARG A 146 -14.87 -7.46 14.23
N PHE A 147 -14.45 -7.07 13.04
CA PHE A 147 -15.32 -7.13 11.86
C PHE A 147 -14.82 -8.09 10.77
N VAL A 148 -13.55 -8.50 10.83
CA VAL A 148 -12.95 -9.31 9.77
C VAL A 148 -12.63 -10.72 10.27
N ILE A 149 -11.81 -10.85 11.28
CA ILE A 149 -11.30 -12.12 11.80
C ILE A 149 -12.41 -13.11 12.16
N PRO A 150 -13.52 -12.73 12.82
CA PRO A 150 -14.60 -13.68 13.12
C PRO A 150 -15.17 -14.32 11.86
N HIS A 151 -15.32 -13.57 10.77
CA HIS A 151 -15.81 -14.07 9.49
C HIS A 151 -14.81 -14.96 8.78
N LEU A 152 -13.52 -14.58 8.76
CA LEU A 152 -12.46 -15.40 8.19
C LEU A 152 -12.34 -16.75 8.90
N LYS A 153 -12.44 -16.76 10.23
CA LYS A 153 -12.46 -18.01 11.04
C LYS A 153 -13.66 -18.89 10.75
N ALA A 154 -14.80 -18.27 10.40
CA ALA A 154 -16.03 -18.97 10.01
C ALA A 154 -16.01 -19.46 8.55
N GLY A 155 -14.98 -19.11 7.76
CA GLY A 155 -14.90 -19.43 6.33
C GLY A 155 -15.68 -18.48 5.43
N ASP A 156 -16.24 -17.39 5.97
CA ASP A 156 -17.03 -16.39 5.24
C ASP A 156 -16.11 -15.23 4.79
N THR A 157 -15.19 -15.57 3.89
CA THR A 157 -14.12 -14.66 3.45
C THR A 157 -14.68 -13.41 2.77
N GLY A 158 -15.63 -13.58 1.86
CA GLY A 158 -16.22 -12.46 1.12
C GLY A 158 -16.86 -11.42 2.05
N LYS A 159 -17.61 -11.89 3.05
CA LYS A 159 -18.23 -11.01 4.04
C LYS A 159 -17.21 -10.34 4.96
N GLY A 160 -16.18 -11.09 5.38
CA GLY A 160 -15.09 -10.52 6.18
C GLY A 160 -14.40 -9.35 5.47
N LEU A 161 -14.05 -9.54 4.20
CA LEU A 161 -13.41 -8.50 3.38
C LEU A 161 -14.36 -7.33 3.08
N ALA A 162 -15.66 -7.60 2.82
CA ALA A 162 -16.65 -6.54 2.63
C ALA A 162 -16.80 -5.68 3.90
N ASN A 163 -16.78 -6.29 5.07
CA ASN A 163 -16.78 -5.58 6.35
C ASN A 163 -15.53 -4.71 6.53
N ALA A 164 -14.36 -5.19 6.09
CA ALA A 164 -13.13 -4.40 6.13
C ALA A 164 -13.24 -3.14 5.27
N VAL A 165 -13.69 -3.28 4.01
CA VAL A 165 -13.90 -2.15 3.09
C VAL A 165 -14.90 -1.14 3.70
N PHE A 166 -16.02 -1.63 4.22
CA PHE A 166 -17.02 -0.78 4.82
C PHE A 166 -16.50 -0.03 6.05
N ALA A 167 -15.86 -0.73 6.97
CA ALA A 167 -15.34 -0.11 8.20
C ALA A 167 -14.28 0.96 7.88
N CYS A 168 -13.33 0.67 6.99
CA CYS A 168 -12.36 1.68 6.51
C CYS A 168 -13.09 2.87 5.86
N GLY A 169 -14.08 2.59 5.00
CA GLY A 169 -14.87 3.61 4.33
C GLY A 169 -15.62 4.54 5.29
N VAL A 170 -16.18 4.00 6.37
CA VAL A 170 -16.88 4.82 7.39
C VAL A 170 -15.91 5.80 8.07
N TYR A 171 -14.71 5.37 8.43
CA TYR A 171 -13.72 6.28 9.00
C TYR A 171 -13.29 7.38 8.02
N LEU A 172 -13.04 7.00 6.76
CA LEU A 172 -12.66 7.94 5.71
C LEU A 172 -13.77 8.95 5.40
N ALA A 173 -15.02 8.47 5.30
CA ALA A 173 -16.20 9.31 5.08
C ALA A 173 -16.45 10.29 6.22
N ASN A 174 -16.34 9.83 7.46
CA ASN A 174 -16.47 10.69 8.65
C ASN A 174 -15.41 11.79 8.68
N ALA A 175 -14.16 11.45 8.34
CA ALA A 175 -13.06 12.43 8.28
C ALA A 175 -13.27 13.46 7.16
N ALA A 176 -13.89 13.06 6.06
CA ALA A 176 -14.24 13.93 4.94
C ALA A 176 -15.55 14.71 5.16
N GLY A 177 -16.30 14.44 6.25
CA GLY A 177 -17.59 15.07 6.53
C GLY A 177 -18.72 14.62 5.59
N VAL A 178 -18.62 13.42 4.99
CA VAL A 178 -19.60 12.85 4.06
C VAL A 178 -20.22 11.56 4.60
N THR A 179 -21.32 11.13 4.03
CA THR A 179 -22.00 9.86 4.38
C THR A 179 -21.96 8.90 3.20
N LEU A 180 -21.76 7.60 3.49
CA LEU A 180 -21.88 6.53 2.52
C LEU A 180 -23.34 6.14 2.34
N SER A 181 -23.70 5.71 1.13
CA SER A 181 -25.06 5.36 0.76
C SER A 181 -25.52 4.05 1.39
N GLU A 182 -24.63 3.10 1.64
CA GLU A 182 -24.94 1.86 2.32
C GLU A 182 -24.92 2.02 3.84
N SER A 183 -26.03 1.66 4.47
CA SER A 183 -26.13 1.49 5.93
C SER A 183 -25.80 0.03 6.25
N TYR A 184 -24.60 -0.26 6.66
CA TYR A 184 -24.28 -1.52 7.35
C TYR A 184 -24.82 -1.44 8.79
N PRO A 185 -25.03 -2.58 9.50
CA PRO A 185 -25.45 -2.54 10.88
C PRO A 185 -24.58 -1.55 11.66
N PRO A 186 -25.15 -0.75 12.57
CA PRO A 186 -24.56 0.51 13.03
C PRO A 186 -23.19 0.28 13.65
N TYR A 187 -22.15 0.42 12.84
CA TYR A 187 -20.83 0.65 13.33
C TYR A 187 -20.78 2.08 13.85
N ARG A 188 -20.79 2.25 15.15
CA ARG A 188 -20.44 3.51 15.78
C ARG A 188 -18.95 3.45 16.07
N PRO A 189 -18.10 4.20 15.30
CA PRO A 189 -16.71 4.38 15.70
C PRO A 189 -16.72 4.80 17.16
N LYS A 190 -15.94 4.12 18.01
CA LYS A 190 -15.64 4.70 19.31
C LYS A 190 -15.08 6.07 19.00
N SER A 191 -15.79 7.12 19.41
CA SER A 191 -15.27 8.48 19.35
C SER A 191 -13.92 8.42 20.04
N GLN A 192 -12.84 8.59 19.28
CA GLN A 192 -11.54 8.82 19.88
C GLN A 192 -11.75 9.99 20.84
N PRO A 193 -11.35 9.86 22.10
CA PRO A 193 -11.35 11.03 22.96
C PRO A 193 -10.53 12.07 22.20
N LYS A 194 -11.19 13.15 21.75
CA LYS A 194 -10.46 14.33 21.30
C LYS A 194 -9.56 14.67 22.50
N ASN A 195 -8.29 14.34 22.38
CA ASN A 195 -7.28 14.80 23.30
C ASN A 195 -7.12 16.32 23.10
N THR A 196 -8.20 17.05 23.35
CA THR A 196 -8.23 18.50 23.54
C THR A 196 -7.92 18.85 25.00
N GLY A 197 -7.54 17.86 25.79
CA GLY A 197 -6.97 18.09 27.11
C GLY A 197 -5.59 18.70 26.94
N PHE A 198 -5.51 20.01 27.16
CA PHE A 198 -4.25 20.70 27.42
C PHE A 198 -3.54 19.88 28.50
N ASN A 199 -2.51 19.14 28.08
CA ASN A 199 -1.83 18.23 29.00
C ASN A 199 -0.99 19.08 29.95
N LEU A 200 -1.61 19.49 31.08
CA LEU A 200 -0.99 20.35 32.05
C LEU A 200 0.38 19.80 32.49
N ALA A 201 0.49 18.47 32.59
CA ALA A 201 1.77 17.80 32.85
C ALA A 201 2.78 18.01 31.72
N GLY A 202 2.36 17.96 30.45
CA GLY A 202 3.22 18.26 29.29
C GLY A 202 3.65 19.72 29.25
N LEU A 203 2.74 20.65 29.62
CA LEU A 203 3.08 22.07 29.73
C LEU A 203 4.10 22.31 30.82
N ILE A 204 3.90 21.70 32.00
CA ILE A 204 4.83 21.83 33.15
C ILE A 204 6.21 21.24 32.73
N LEU A 205 6.24 20.09 32.10
CA LEU A 205 7.49 19.48 31.61
C LEU A 205 8.18 20.37 30.59
N PHE A 206 7.42 20.97 29.67
CA PHE A 206 7.93 21.90 28.66
C PHE A 206 8.51 23.16 29.34
N LEU A 207 7.81 23.74 30.32
CA LEU A 207 8.30 24.90 31.04
C LEU A 207 9.56 24.60 31.86
N ILE A 208 9.65 23.42 32.50
CA ILE A 208 10.86 22.97 33.17
C ILE A 208 12.02 22.81 32.20
N ALA A 209 11.78 22.13 31.06
CA ALA A 209 12.80 21.96 29.99
C ALA A 209 13.26 23.32 29.44
N ALA A 210 12.34 24.25 29.21
CA ALA A 210 12.64 25.61 28.77
C ALA A 210 13.46 26.38 29.82
N ALA A 211 13.10 26.27 31.09
CA ALA A 211 13.82 26.92 32.19
C ALA A 211 15.26 26.38 32.33
N VAL A 212 15.47 25.07 32.16
CA VAL A 212 16.80 24.44 32.16
C VAL A 212 17.61 24.87 30.96
N LEU A 213 17.00 24.89 29.76
CA LEU A 213 17.66 25.31 28.49
C LEU A 213 18.08 26.80 28.57
N LEU A 214 17.24 27.68 29.09
CA LEU A 214 17.52 29.11 29.20
C LEU A 214 18.39 29.47 30.39
N GLY A 215 18.29 28.69 31.50
CA GLY A 215 19.00 28.94 32.74
C GLY A 215 20.44 28.43 32.75
N THR A 216 20.82 27.48 31.89
CA THR A 216 22.17 26.91 31.91
C THR A 216 23.03 27.47 30.77
N ARG A 217 24.32 27.66 31.04
CA ARG A 217 25.30 28.10 30.02
C ARG A 217 25.36 27.13 28.83
N GLN A 218 25.23 25.83 29.08
CA GLN A 218 25.23 24.79 28.02
C GLN A 218 23.94 24.79 27.20
N GLY A 219 22.78 25.04 27.80
CA GLY A 219 21.51 25.13 27.10
C GLY A 219 21.45 26.28 26.11
N ARG A 220 22.04 27.43 26.43
CA ARG A 220 22.12 28.58 25.51
C ARG A 220 22.98 28.31 24.28
N GLN A 221 23.95 27.43 24.36
CA GLN A 221 24.79 27.04 23.19
C GLN A 221 24.08 26.10 22.24
N ILE A 222 23.09 25.34 22.72
CA ILE A 222 22.33 24.38 21.89
C ILE A 222 21.12 25.05 21.23
N LEU A 223 20.64 26.17 21.79
CA LEU A 223 19.45 26.89 21.30
C LEU A 223 19.48 27.26 19.81
N PRO A 224 20.61 27.74 19.22
CA PRO A 224 20.70 28.04 17.78
C PRO A 224 20.52 26.80 16.91
N TRP A 225 21.03 25.63 17.36
CA TRP A 225 20.92 24.36 16.64
C TRP A 225 19.48 23.83 16.65
N ILE A 226 18.77 23.97 17.77
CA ILE A 226 17.33 23.61 17.87
C ILE A 226 16.48 24.52 16.98
N LEU A 227 16.76 25.83 16.97
CA LEU A 227 16.07 26.77 16.10
C LEU A 227 16.29 26.48 14.60
N LEU A 228 17.52 26.13 14.24
CA LEU A 228 17.87 25.73 12.88
C LEU A 228 17.11 24.48 12.44
N LEU A 229 16.96 23.50 13.33
CA LEU A 229 16.25 22.24 13.07
C LEU A 229 14.73 22.47 12.92
N LEU A 230 14.17 23.42 13.67
CA LEU A 230 12.75 23.79 13.59
C LEU A 230 12.40 24.54 12.29
N VAL A 231 13.32 25.40 11.82
CA VAL A 231 13.16 26.18 10.59
C VAL A 231 13.41 25.31 9.36
N SER A 232 14.30 24.32 9.46
CA SER A 232 14.65 23.38 8.39
C SER A 232 13.53 22.37 8.05
N GLY A 233 12.56 22.15 8.96
CA GLY A 233 11.50 21.15 8.85
C GLY A 233 10.25 21.60 8.08
N SER A 234 10.17 22.83 7.59
CA SER A 234 8.98 23.38 6.94
C SER A 234 9.12 23.49 5.44
N GLY A 235 8.94 22.38 4.73
CA GLY A 235 8.97 22.28 3.26
C GLY A 235 7.61 21.92 2.67
N ARG A 236 6.92 22.81 2.29
CA ARG A 236 5.88 23.28 1.38
C ARG A 236 5.72 22.45 0.10
N GLY A 237 4.52 22.18 -0.34
CA GLY A 237 4.18 21.80 -1.70
C GLY A 237 2.70 21.60 -1.94
N GLY A 238 2.07 22.59 -2.56
CA GLY A 238 0.71 22.51 -3.07
C GLY A 238 0.69 22.19 -4.56
N GLY A 239 -0.45 21.77 -5.09
CA GLY A 239 -0.72 21.65 -6.51
C GLY A 239 -1.89 20.72 -6.83
N GLY A 240 -3.01 21.30 -7.24
CA GLY A 240 -4.23 20.59 -7.61
C GLY A 240 -4.21 20.07 -9.04
N GLY A 241 -5.14 19.15 -9.36
CA GLY A 241 -5.46 18.76 -10.74
C GLY A 241 -6.20 17.45 -10.86
N GLY A 242 -7.44 17.51 -11.34
CA GLY A 242 -8.07 16.57 -12.25
C GLY A 242 -8.51 15.22 -11.75
N PHE A 243 -9.78 15.07 -11.45
CA PHE A 243 -10.46 13.78 -11.31
C PHE A 243 -10.78 13.20 -12.69
N GLY A 244 -10.30 11.97 -12.93
CA GLY A 244 -10.70 11.16 -14.06
C GLY A 244 -10.00 9.82 -14.00
N GLY A 245 -10.74 8.75 -13.70
CA GLY A 245 -10.21 7.42 -13.90
C GLY A 245 -10.57 6.45 -12.80
N GLY A 246 -11.07 5.28 -13.21
CA GLY A 246 -11.25 4.13 -12.37
C GLY A 246 -9.95 3.65 -11.73
N PHE A 247 -10.01 2.52 -11.00
CA PHE A 247 -8.90 1.93 -10.23
C PHE A 247 -7.67 1.47 -11.04
N GLY A 248 -7.62 1.80 -12.33
CA GLY A 248 -6.49 1.51 -13.23
C GLY A 248 -5.45 2.63 -13.22
N GLY A 249 -4.39 2.49 -12.45
CA GLY A 249 -3.24 3.39 -12.46
C GLY A 249 -3.37 4.58 -11.50
N PHE A 250 -3.14 4.35 -10.22
CA PHE A 250 -3.19 5.38 -9.16
C PHE A 250 -2.03 6.38 -9.16
N GLY A 251 -1.08 6.25 -10.07
CA GLY A 251 -0.02 7.25 -10.22
C GLY A 251 1.03 7.33 -9.11
N GLY A 252 1.07 6.35 -8.21
CA GLY A 252 2.17 6.17 -7.25
C GLY A 252 1.97 6.83 -5.89
N GLY A 253 0.98 6.40 -5.10
CA GLY A 253 0.88 6.71 -3.67
C GLY A 253 1.98 6.01 -2.86
N MET A 254 2.39 6.60 -1.74
CA MET A 254 3.41 6.07 -0.84
C MET A 254 2.80 5.60 0.48
N SER A 255 3.29 4.45 0.97
CA SER A 255 3.03 3.96 2.33
C SER A 255 4.35 3.77 3.05
N GLY A 256 4.38 4.09 4.34
CA GLY A 256 5.54 3.87 5.23
C GLY A 256 5.50 2.54 5.97
N GLY A 257 4.58 1.64 5.63
CA GLY A 257 4.34 0.40 6.38
C GLY A 257 3.35 0.59 7.52
N GLY A 258 2.57 1.67 7.52
CA GLY A 258 1.44 1.86 8.43
C GLY A 258 0.36 0.82 8.21
N GLY A 259 -0.46 0.55 9.24
CA GLY A 259 -1.51 -0.44 9.19
C GLY A 259 -1.33 -1.58 10.20
N ALA A 260 -2.15 -2.60 10.11
CA ALA A 260 -2.08 -3.77 10.99
C ALA A 260 -2.33 -5.07 10.23
N GLY A 261 -1.76 -6.15 10.75
CA GLY A 261 -1.99 -7.51 10.26
C GLY A 261 -2.47 -8.46 11.37
N ARG A 262 -3.13 -9.55 10.98
CA ARG A 262 -3.61 -10.61 11.88
C ARG A 262 -3.49 -11.96 11.21
N ASP A 263 -3.27 -12.98 12.04
CA ASP A 263 -3.45 -14.38 11.69
C ASP A 263 -4.85 -14.82 12.11
N PHE A 264 -5.47 -15.82 11.43
CA PHE A 264 -6.83 -16.29 11.72
C PHE A 264 -7.02 -17.80 11.59
#